data_237e318ba3790433b7f11c08a3aa0216
#
_entry.id   237e318ba3790433b7f11c08a3aa0216
#
_cell.length_a   1.000
_cell.length_b   1.000
_cell.length_c   1.000
_cell.angle_alpha   90.00
_cell.angle_beta   90.00
_cell.angle_gamma   90.00
#
_symmetry.space_group_name_H-M   'P 1'
#
loop_
_entity.id
_entity.type
_entity.pdbx_description
1 polymer ?
#
loop_
_entity_poly.entity_id
_entity_poly.type
_entity_poly.pdbx_seq_one_letter_code
_entity_poly.pdbx_strand_id
1 'polypeptide(L)'
;MRRKKVILFPKYQKMLEQMGENIKLARKRRRLTTQQVAERAGISRNTLYLLEKGNPGVSIGALFNVLRVLNLHEDFLKLAADDELGRKLQDLELLGGKNGNK
;
A
#
# COMPACT_ATOMS: atom_id res chain seq x y z
N MET A 1 2.14 5.82 -24.38
CA MET A 1 2.73 6.58 -23.38
C MET A 1 3.62 5.82 -22.45
N ARG A 2 4.77 6.37 -22.16
CA ARG A 2 5.72 5.66 -21.40
C ARG A 2 5.65 6.03 -19.95
N ARG A 3 5.64 5.06 -19.06
CA ARG A 3 5.63 5.35 -17.66
C ARG A 3 7.00 5.38 -17.13
N LYS A 4 7.27 6.30 -16.23
CA LYS A 4 8.53 6.33 -15.54
C LYS A 4 8.53 5.28 -14.47
N LYS A 5 9.66 4.62 -14.28
CA LYS A 5 9.80 3.69 -13.20
C LYS A 5 10.00 4.44 -11.92
N VAL A 6 9.33 3.99 -10.88
CA VAL A 6 9.55 4.53 -9.53
C VAL A 6 10.70 3.78 -8.92
N ILE A 7 11.70 4.51 -8.48
CA ILE A 7 12.88 3.93 -7.86
C ILE A 7 12.97 4.41 -6.43
N LEU A 8 13.09 3.49 -5.51
CA LEU A 8 13.20 3.81 -4.10
C LEU A 8 14.60 3.55 -3.60
N PHE A 9 15.08 4.38 -2.68
CA PHE A 9 16.34 4.09 -2.01
C PHE A 9 16.21 2.78 -1.25
N PRO A 10 17.31 2.04 -1.08
CA PRO A 10 17.24 0.71 -0.47
C PRO A 10 16.51 0.66 0.87
N LYS A 11 16.67 1.70 1.67
CA LYS A 11 16.04 1.77 2.97
C LYS A 11 14.51 1.74 2.85
N TYR A 12 13.97 2.44 1.85
CA TYR A 12 12.51 2.50 1.66
C TYR A 12 12.03 1.29 0.88
N GLN A 13 12.84 0.79 -0.03
CA GLN A 13 12.50 -0.42 -0.76
C GLN A 13 12.28 -1.60 0.21
N LYS A 14 13.07 -1.66 1.28
CA LYS A 14 12.90 -2.72 2.26
C LYS A 14 11.53 -2.68 2.93
N MET A 15 10.95 -1.49 3.06
CA MET A 15 9.61 -1.39 3.64
C MET A 15 8.56 -2.02 2.72
N LEU A 16 8.71 -1.84 1.41
CA LEU A 16 7.81 -2.50 0.47
C LEU A 16 8.03 -4.01 0.45
N GLU A 17 9.27 -4.44 0.61
CA GLU A 17 9.56 -5.87 0.68
C GLU A 17 8.91 -6.50 1.91
N GLN A 18 8.94 -5.77 3.02
CA GLN A 18 8.28 -6.26 4.23
C GLN A 18 6.78 -6.35 4.03
N MET A 19 6.18 -5.34 3.40
CA MET A 19 4.76 -5.37 3.09
C MET A 19 4.45 -6.56 2.19
N GLY A 20 5.26 -6.77 1.16
CA GLY A 20 5.05 -7.90 0.25
C GLY A 20 5.13 -9.23 0.98
N GLU A 21 6.09 -9.36 1.90
CA GLU A 21 6.22 -10.57 2.69
C GLU A 21 4.99 -10.78 3.58
N ASN A 22 4.49 -9.70 4.18
CA ASN A 22 3.28 -9.79 5.00
C ASN A 22 2.10 -10.30 4.18
N ILE A 23 1.97 -9.81 2.95
CA ILE A 23 0.89 -10.24 2.06
C ILE A 23 1.05 -11.71 1.71
N LYS A 24 2.27 -12.12 1.39
CA LYS A 24 2.54 -13.51 1.05
C LYS A 24 2.18 -14.43 2.21
N LEU A 25 2.56 -14.05 3.42
CA LEU A 25 2.24 -14.86 4.60
C LEU A 25 0.75 -14.90 4.86
N ALA A 26 0.06 -13.78 4.67
CA ALA A 26 -1.39 -13.75 4.84
C ALA A 26 -2.07 -14.69 3.85
N ARG A 27 -1.57 -14.72 2.61
CA ARG A 27 -2.09 -15.64 1.61
C ARG A 27 -1.86 -17.09 2.05
N LYS A 28 -0.65 -17.40 2.50
CA LYS A 28 -0.30 -18.76 2.89
C LYS A 28 -1.08 -19.23 4.11
N ARG A 29 -1.31 -18.34 5.05
CA ARG A 29 -2.11 -18.71 6.23
C ARG A 29 -3.52 -19.09 5.85
N ARG A 30 -4.04 -18.54 4.77
CA ARG A 30 -5.38 -18.85 4.28
C ARG A 30 -5.37 -20.01 3.31
N ARG A 31 -4.19 -20.61 3.09
CA ARG A 31 -4.01 -21.76 2.19
C ARG A 31 -4.50 -21.45 0.78
N LEU A 32 -4.25 -20.23 0.33
CA LEU A 32 -4.60 -19.83 -1.01
C LEU A 32 -3.37 -19.88 -1.89
N THR A 33 -3.55 -20.39 -3.11
CA THR A 33 -2.46 -20.43 -4.08
C THR A 33 -2.32 -19.06 -4.75
N THR A 34 -1.16 -18.83 -5.37
CA THR A 34 -0.98 -17.60 -6.13
C THR A 34 -2.01 -17.49 -7.24
N GLN A 35 -2.32 -18.62 -7.88
CA GLN A 35 -3.30 -18.62 -8.96
C GLN A 35 -4.67 -18.19 -8.46
N GLN A 36 -5.08 -18.72 -7.31
CA GLN A 36 -6.40 -18.39 -6.76
C GLN A 36 -6.49 -16.91 -6.41
N VAL A 37 -5.46 -16.36 -5.76
CA VAL A 37 -5.48 -14.96 -5.39
C VAL A 37 -5.43 -14.07 -6.61
N ALA A 38 -4.56 -14.40 -7.57
CA ALA A 38 -4.45 -13.59 -8.78
C ALA A 38 -5.76 -13.56 -9.54
N GLU A 39 -6.40 -14.71 -9.70
CA GLU A 39 -7.68 -14.76 -10.41
C GLU A 39 -8.75 -13.93 -9.71
N ARG A 40 -8.86 -14.08 -8.40
CA ARG A 40 -9.88 -13.35 -7.65
C ARG A 40 -9.62 -11.87 -7.61
N ALA A 41 -8.33 -11.49 -7.67
CA ALA A 41 -7.97 -10.07 -7.66
C ALA A 41 -8.00 -9.45 -9.05
N GLY A 42 -8.16 -10.29 -10.10
CA GLY A 42 -8.20 -9.79 -11.47
C GLY A 42 -6.84 -9.35 -11.99
N ILE A 43 -5.77 -9.98 -11.52
CA ILE A 43 -4.41 -9.66 -11.96
C ILE A 43 -3.70 -10.92 -12.41
N SER A 44 -2.58 -10.74 -13.09
CA SER A 44 -1.78 -11.89 -13.50
C SER A 44 -1.01 -12.43 -12.29
N ARG A 45 -0.59 -13.70 -12.40
CA ARG A 45 0.25 -14.27 -11.35
C ARG A 45 1.57 -13.54 -11.24
N ASN A 46 2.08 -13.05 -12.38
CA ASN A 46 3.31 -12.29 -12.35
C ASN A 46 3.16 -10.99 -11.56
N THR A 47 2.02 -10.31 -11.72
CA THR A 47 1.76 -9.09 -10.95
C THR A 47 1.71 -9.41 -9.45
N LEU A 48 1.09 -10.52 -9.09
CA LEU A 48 1.06 -10.91 -7.68
C LEU A 48 2.46 -11.24 -7.18
N TYR A 49 3.26 -11.93 -8.00
CA TYR A 49 4.63 -12.24 -7.64
C TYR A 49 5.41 -10.95 -7.36
N LEU A 50 5.29 -9.97 -8.26
CA LEU A 50 5.98 -8.70 -8.09
C LEU A 50 5.52 -7.98 -6.82
N LEU A 51 4.23 -8.01 -6.54
CA LEU A 51 3.70 -7.40 -5.34
C LEU A 51 4.29 -8.03 -4.08
N GLU A 52 4.34 -9.36 -4.05
CA GLU A 52 4.88 -10.07 -2.89
C GLU A 52 6.38 -9.88 -2.74
N LYS A 53 7.05 -9.46 -3.82
CA LYS A 53 8.47 -9.14 -3.76
C LYS A 53 8.72 -7.67 -3.42
N GLY A 54 7.67 -6.87 -3.28
CA GLY A 54 7.83 -5.48 -2.93
C GLY A 54 8.17 -4.58 -4.10
N ASN A 55 7.80 -4.98 -5.32
CA ASN A 55 8.08 -4.18 -6.50
C ASN A 55 7.26 -2.89 -6.47
N PRO A 56 7.91 -1.72 -6.52
CA PRO A 56 7.16 -0.46 -6.41
C PRO A 56 6.34 -0.11 -7.66
N GLY A 57 6.52 -0.86 -8.73
CA GLY A 57 5.78 -0.60 -9.97
C GLY A 57 4.41 -1.23 -10.02
N VAL A 58 4.02 -2.02 -9.01
CA VAL A 58 2.69 -2.61 -9.00
C VAL A 58 1.67 -1.53 -8.68
N SER A 59 0.55 -1.52 -9.39
CA SER A 59 -0.43 -0.48 -9.22
C SER A 59 -1.10 -0.58 -7.85
N ILE A 60 -1.58 0.57 -7.38
CA ILE A 60 -2.27 0.60 -6.11
C ILE A 60 -3.58 -0.18 -6.20
N GLY A 61 -4.20 -0.19 -7.38
CA GLY A 61 -5.42 -0.97 -7.58
C GLY A 61 -5.17 -2.46 -7.44
N ALA A 62 -4.06 -2.95 -7.98
CA ALA A 62 -3.71 -4.35 -7.83
C ALA A 62 -3.46 -4.69 -6.36
N LEU A 63 -2.74 -3.83 -5.66
CA LEU A 63 -2.51 -4.01 -4.23
C LEU A 63 -3.83 -4.07 -3.47
N PHE A 64 -4.72 -3.11 -3.75
CA PHE A 64 -6.01 -3.07 -3.06
C PHE A 64 -6.80 -4.34 -3.30
N ASN A 65 -6.85 -4.80 -4.56
CA ASN A 65 -7.64 -5.98 -4.87
C ASN A 65 -7.07 -7.24 -4.22
N VAL A 66 -5.75 -7.36 -4.11
CA VAL A 66 -5.16 -8.48 -3.40
C VAL A 66 -5.56 -8.44 -1.93
N LEU A 67 -5.48 -7.27 -1.31
CA LEU A 67 -5.88 -7.15 0.09
C LEU A 67 -7.35 -7.45 0.26
N ARG A 68 -8.18 -7.07 -0.71
CA ARG A 68 -9.61 -7.37 -0.65
C ARG A 68 -9.85 -8.88 -0.67
N VAL A 69 -9.13 -9.60 -1.53
CA VAL A 69 -9.24 -11.05 -1.59
C VAL A 69 -8.86 -11.67 -0.24
N LEU A 70 -7.87 -11.09 0.43
CA LEU A 70 -7.42 -11.57 1.73
C LEU A 70 -8.25 -11.01 2.89
N ASN A 71 -9.22 -10.15 2.58
CA ASN A 71 -10.06 -9.49 3.57
C ASN A 71 -9.24 -8.57 4.50
N LEU A 72 -8.22 -7.93 3.93
CA LEU A 72 -7.36 -7.01 4.66
C LEU A 72 -7.41 -5.62 4.04
N HIS A 73 -8.39 -5.36 3.19
CA HIS A 73 -8.46 -4.10 2.44
C HIS A 73 -8.73 -2.89 3.34
N GLU A 74 -9.28 -3.10 4.52
CA GLU A 74 -9.51 -1.97 5.42
C GLU A 74 -8.21 -1.41 5.97
N ASP A 75 -7.08 -2.11 5.80
CA ASP A 75 -5.79 -1.53 6.14
C ASP A 75 -5.55 -0.23 5.38
N PHE A 76 -6.16 -0.07 4.21
CA PHE A 76 -6.04 1.17 3.46
C PHE A 76 -6.58 2.37 4.21
N LEU A 77 -7.56 2.15 5.07
CA LEU A 77 -8.13 3.24 5.85
C LEU A 77 -7.16 3.75 6.92
N LYS A 78 -6.13 2.96 7.21
CA LYS A 78 -5.14 3.34 8.21
C LYS A 78 -3.97 4.10 7.63
N LEU A 79 -3.81 4.06 6.31
CA LEU A 79 -2.68 4.74 5.67
C LEU A 79 -2.81 6.24 5.91
N ALA A 80 -1.77 6.83 6.46
CA ALA A 80 -1.68 8.26 6.72
C ALA A 80 -2.81 8.79 7.61
N ALA A 81 -3.57 7.90 8.26
CA ALA A 81 -4.70 8.34 9.07
C ALA A 81 -4.24 8.97 10.39
N ASP A 82 -3.11 8.48 10.92
CA ASP A 82 -2.62 9.00 12.20
C ASP A 82 -1.52 10.01 11.93
N ASP A 83 -1.91 11.21 11.60
CA ASP A 83 -1.00 12.28 11.23
C ASP A 83 -0.92 13.28 12.38
N GLU A 84 -0.19 12.88 13.40
CA GLU A 84 -0.10 13.69 14.61
C GLU A 84 0.55 15.04 14.35
N LEU A 85 1.64 15.05 13.59
CA LEU A 85 2.32 16.31 13.28
C LEU A 85 1.41 17.24 12.49
N GLY A 86 0.71 16.71 11.49
CA GLY A 86 -0.19 17.54 10.70
C GLY A 86 -1.28 18.15 11.53
N ARG A 87 -1.83 17.36 12.46
CA ARG A 87 -2.86 17.92 13.35
C ARG A 87 -2.31 19.01 14.25
N LYS A 88 -1.08 18.84 14.75
CA LYS A 88 -0.47 19.87 15.57
C LYS A 88 -0.20 21.14 14.77
N LEU A 89 0.24 21.01 13.53
CA LEU A 89 0.46 22.16 12.68
C LEU A 89 -0.84 22.90 12.41
N GLN A 90 -1.90 22.17 12.17
CA GLN A 90 -3.21 22.76 11.95
C GLN A 90 -3.69 23.49 13.21
N ASP A 91 -3.51 22.87 14.37
CA ASP A 91 -3.91 23.49 15.64
C ASP A 91 -3.14 24.78 15.87
N LEU A 92 -1.86 24.81 15.58
CA LEU A 92 -1.06 26.01 15.75
C LEU A 92 -1.57 27.13 14.85
N GLU A 93 -1.95 26.80 13.64
CA GLU A 93 -2.47 27.78 12.73
C GLU A 93 -3.78 28.35 13.23
N LEU A 94 -4.66 27.49 13.73
CA LEU A 94 -5.93 27.93 14.27
C LEU A 94 -5.72 28.80 15.50
N LEU A 95 -4.81 28.41 16.38
CA LEU A 95 -4.54 29.19 17.58
C LEU A 95 -3.86 30.50 17.25
N GLY A 96 -3.13 30.57 16.14
CA GLY A 96 -2.46 31.78 15.74
C GLY A 96 -3.39 32.82 15.17
N GLY A 97 -4.64 32.47 14.96
CA GLY A 97 -5.59 33.40 14.45
C GLY A 97 -5.44 33.77 13.00
N LYS A 98 -4.63 33.10 12.30
CA LYS A 98 -4.45 33.39 10.98
C LYS A 98 -5.25 32.64 10.19
N ASN A 99 -5.88 32.93 9.36
CA ASN A 99 -6.63 32.19 8.71
C ASN A 99 -6.22 31.97 7.52
N GLY A 100 -5.93 31.35 7.33
CA GLY A 100 -5.53 31.07 6.34
C GLY A 100 -6.19 31.07 5.20
N ASN A 101 -6.42 31.38 4.76
CA ASN A 101 -6.93 31.48 3.83
C ASN A 101 -6.75 30.82 2.84
N LYS A 102 -6.65 30.50 2.63
CA LYS A 102 -6.51 29.96 1.76
C LYS A 102 -6.91 29.45 1.39
#